data_46165244be32dc4a5ca9cb138073c5df
#
_entry.id   46165244be32dc4a5ca9cb138073c5df
#
_cell.length_a   1.000
_cell.length_b   1.000
_cell.length_c   1.000
_cell.angle_alpha   90.00
_cell.angle_beta   90.00
_cell.angle_gamma   90.00
#
_symmetry.space_group_name_H-M   'P 1'
#
loop_
_entity.id
_entity.type
_entity.pdbx_description
1 polymer ?
#
loop_
_entity_poly.entity_id
_entity_poly.type
_entity_poly.pdbx_seq_one_letter_code
_entity_poly.pdbx_strand_id
1 'polypeptide(L)'
;MDEVHRLEGIIEQQRRWRHFITADSKQKMLDKKLAEIDAPDRSAKTLGFSFGEVEPTGNEVLNVRGLSKSFGSKHLFSGVEFQIRRSDRAFLLGPNGCGKTTLLKILIGKEKADSGSYLFGAGVQVGYFDQTLSSLNNNNTVLDEIWNLHRDFTEARVRTLLGQFLFCADDVFKKIETLSGGEKARLSLLKLMLSGANVLLLDEPTNHLDIPSREALEAALLDFGGTMLVVSHDRYFINKLSTRVLSIGMNGAESFEGGYDDYAAKIAEQGAEKPKAAKTMGKGGEDYKRRKERESELRRTTTAIKKCEERINELDGLIAKTNEEMSTPEAAADYARVMELTETLGKLNDEQTELMMQWEELENRKAQLDGEK
;
A
#
# COMPACT_ATOMS: atom_id res chain seq x y z
N MET A 1 -19.20 19.77 -17.51
CA MET A 1 -19.44 19.68 -16.05
C MET A 1 -20.92 19.80 -15.71
N ASP A 2 -21.64 20.80 -16.19
CA ASP A 2 -23.08 21.00 -15.85
C ASP A 2 -24.02 19.85 -16.28
N GLU A 3 -23.72 19.17 -17.40
CA GLU A 3 -24.53 18.07 -17.91
C GLU A 3 -24.30 16.75 -17.15
N VAL A 4 -23.09 16.55 -16.60
CA VAL A 4 -22.76 15.42 -15.72
C VAL A 4 -23.53 15.55 -14.41
N HIS A 5 -23.47 16.69 -13.74
CA HIS A 5 -24.23 16.96 -12.50
C HIS A 5 -25.73 16.86 -12.70
N ARG A 6 -26.22 17.27 -13.90
CA ARG A 6 -27.64 17.12 -14.24
C ARG A 6 -28.06 15.66 -14.40
N LEU A 7 -27.22 14.82 -15.00
CA LEU A 7 -27.50 13.38 -15.17
C LEU A 7 -27.40 12.64 -13.82
N GLU A 8 -26.45 12.98 -12.97
CA GLU A 8 -26.35 12.45 -11.60
C GLU A 8 -27.60 12.75 -10.79
N GLY A 9 -28.07 14.00 -10.81
CA GLY A 9 -29.32 14.39 -10.13
C GLY A 9 -30.56 13.64 -10.62
N ILE A 10 -30.64 13.38 -11.93
CA ILE A 10 -31.77 12.62 -12.51
C ILE A 10 -31.68 11.15 -12.14
N ILE A 11 -30.48 10.54 -12.10
CA ILE A 11 -30.27 9.15 -11.70
C ILE A 11 -30.67 8.96 -10.24
N GLU A 12 -30.24 9.88 -9.36
CA GLU A 12 -30.58 9.85 -7.94
C GLU A 12 -32.09 9.98 -7.70
N GLN A 13 -32.74 10.88 -8.44
CA GLN A 13 -34.19 11.06 -8.39
C GLN A 13 -34.95 9.82 -8.91
N GLN A 14 -34.47 9.16 -9.96
CA GLN A 14 -35.09 7.96 -10.52
C GLN A 14 -34.87 6.71 -9.66
N ARG A 15 -33.71 6.57 -8.99
CA ARG A 15 -33.47 5.55 -7.97
C ARG A 15 -34.44 5.70 -6.78
N ARG A 16 -34.69 6.92 -6.33
CA ARG A 16 -35.65 7.23 -5.25
C ARG A 16 -37.11 6.89 -5.60
N TRP A 17 -37.47 6.91 -6.90
CA TRP A 17 -38.83 6.62 -7.39
C TRP A 17 -38.98 5.19 -7.94
N ARG A 18 -38.05 4.27 -7.68
CA ARG A 18 -38.08 2.85 -8.12
C ARG A 18 -38.22 2.60 -9.63
N HIS A 19 -37.80 3.53 -10.47
CA HIS A 19 -37.71 3.34 -11.93
C HIS A 19 -36.32 2.86 -12.34
N PHE A 20 -35.94 1.63 -11.95
CA PHE A 20 -34.60 1.08 -12.14
C PHE A 20 -34.18 0.96 -13.61
N ILE A 21 -35.07 0.60 -14.53
CA ILE A 21 -34.76 0.41 -15.95
C ILE A 21 -34.32 1.74 -16.63
N THR A 22 -34.95 2.86 -16.26
CA THR A 22 -34.59 4.17 -16.80
C THR A 22 -33.36 4.77 -16.12
N ALA A 23 -33.09 4.45 -14.87
CA ALA A 23 -31.88 4.83 -14.15
C ALA A 23 -30.66 4.15 -14.75
N ASP A 24 -30.76 2.86 -15.09
CA ASP A 24 -29.67 2.06 -15.69
C ASP A 24 -29.29 2.53 -17.10
N SER A 25 -30.30 2.88 -17.93
CA SER A 25 -30.05 3.46 -19.26
C SER A 25 -29.33 4.81 -19.16
N LYS A 26 -29.65 5.61 -18.14
CA LYS A 26 -28.99 6.91 -17.91
C LYS A 26 -27.63 6.76 -17.23
N GLN A 27 -27.43 5.73 -16.39
CA GLN A 27 -26.13 5.37 -15.87
C GLN A 27 -25.17 4.99 -17.01
N LYS A 28 -25.61 4.15 -17.96
CA LYS A 28 -24.81 3.80 -19.15
C LYS A 28 -24.49 5.02 -20.03
N MET A 29 -25.39 6.01 -20.12
CA MET A 29 -25.12 7.28 -20.81
C MET A 29 -24.11 8.14 -20.04
N LEU A 30 -24.19 8.16 -18.70
CA LEU A 30 -23.25 8.86 -17.84
C LEU A 30 -21.86 8.21 -17.93
N ASP A 31 -21.78 6.89 -17.83
CA ASP A 31 -20.54 6.14 -17.93
C ASP A 31 -19.88 6.32 -19.31
N LYS A 32 -20.67 6.35 -20.39
CA LYS A 32 -20.18 6.65 -21.73
C LYS A 32 -19.64 8.08 -21.85
N LYS A 33 -20.35 9.07 -21.29
CA LYS A 33 -19.87 10.45 -21.27
C LYS A 33 -18.68 10.67 -20.35
N LEU A 34 -18.62 10.01 -19.19
CA LEU A 34 -17.44 9.98 -18.34
C LEU A 34 -16.25 9.33 -19.04
N ALA A 35 -16.46 8.25 -19.78
CA ALA A 35 -15.42 7.63 -20.60
C ALA A 35 -14.96 8.52 -21.78
N GLU A 36 -15.82 9.40 -22.30
CA GLU A 36 -15.47 10.39 -23.32
C GLU A 36 -14.76 11.63 -22.72
N ILE A 37 -15.04 11.97 -21.44
CA ILE A 37 -14.41 13.08 -20.70
C ILE A 37 -13.10 12.60 -20.02
N ASP A 38 -13.10 11.37 -19.49
CA ASP A 38 -11.98 10.68 -18.81
C ASP A 38 -11.46 9.50 -19.64
N ALA A 39 -11.25 9.70 -20.93
CA ALA A 39 -10.18 8.97 -21.57
C ALA A 39 -8.86 9.70 -21.20
N PRO A 40 -8.23 9.43 -20.05
CA PRO A 40 -6.83 9.75 -19.95
C PRO A 40 -6.22 8.99 -21.11
N ASP A 41 -5.43 9.69 -21.88
CA ASP A 41 -4.59 9.11 -22.92
C ASP A 41 -3.94 7.85 -22.32
N ARG A 42 -4.54 6.65 -22.58
CA ARG A 42 -4.03 5.34 -22.11
C ARG A 42 -2.76 4.93 -22.82
N SER A 43 -2.13 5.85 -23.50
CA SER A 43 -0.69 5.88 -23.71
C SER A 43 0.05 6.42 -22.46
N ALA A 44 -0.52 6.29 -21.27
CA ALA A 44 0.24 6.48 -20.05
C ALA A 44 1.40 5.49 -20.13
N LYS A 45 2.57 6.02 -20.54
CA LYS A 45 3.84 5.30 -20.60
C LYS A 45 3.94 4.57 -19.27
N THR A 46 3.79 3.25 -19.32
CA THR A 46 3.92 2.40 -18.13
C THR A 46 5.29 2.71 -17.56
N LEU A 47 5.34 3.22 -16.34
CA LEU A 47 6.59 3.46 -15.64
C LEU A 47 7.34 2.13 -15.57
N GLY A 48 8.40 1.99 -16.35
CA GLY A 48 9.23 0.79 -16.37
C GLY A 48 10.41 0.96 -15.41
N PHE A 49 10.17 0.75 -14.11
CA PHE A 49 11.26 0.64 -13.16
C PHE A 49 11.88 -0.75 -13.25
N SER A 50 13.19 -0.84 -13.41
CA SER A 50 13.93 -2.09 -13.31
C SER A 50 15.30 -1.81 -12.70
N PHE A 51 15.62 -2.55 -11.63
CA PHE A 51 17.00 -2.63 -11.15
C PHE A 51 17.77 -3.53 -12.13
N GLY A 52 18.97 -3.11 -12.57
CA GLY A 52 19.84 -3.94 -13.39
C GLY A 52 20.25 -5.24 -12.68
N GLU A 53 21.09 -6.02 -13.33
CA GLU A 53 21.69 -7.21 -12.70
C GLU A 53 22.43 -6.79 -11.42
N VAL A 54 22.14 -7.50 -10.33
CA VAL A 54 22.66 -7.20 -9.00
C VAL A 54 23.81 -8.15 -8.71
N GLU A 55 24.98 -7.61 -8.36
CA GLU A 55 26.11 -8.44 -7.95
C GLU A 55 25.76 -9.23 -6.66
N PRO A 56 26.04 -10.55 -6.64
CA PRO A 56 25.68 -11.37 -5.51
C PRO A 56 26.51 -11.01 -4.25
N THR A 57 25.85 -10.89 -3.12
CA THR A 57 26.49 -10.76 -1.80
C THR A 57 26.81 -12.12 -1.18
N GLY A 58 27.60 -12.14 -0.13
CA GLY A 58 27.69 -13.28 0.78
C GLY A 58 26.33 -13.63 1.41
N ASN A 59 26.23 -14.79 2.08
CA ASN A 59 24.99 -15.23 2.73
C ASN A 59 24.57 -14.33 3.89
N GLU A 60 25.53 -13.82 4.66
CA GLU A 60 25.31 -12.83 5.73
C GLU A 60 25.49 -11.44 5.15
N VAL A 61 24.40 -10.68 5.07
CA VAL A 61 24.38 -9.34 4.47
C VAL A 61 24.56 -8.26 5.53
N LEU A 62 23.86 -8.37 6.65
CA LEU A 62 23.94 -7.43 7.76
C LEU A 62 23.79 -8.16 9.09
N ASN A 63 24.70 -7.90 10.03
CA ASN A 63 24.62 -8.38 11.39
C ASN A 63 24.64 -7.18 12.36
N VAL A 64 23.60 -7.05 13.17
CA VAL A 64 23.42 -5.97 14.15
C VAL A 64 23.45 -6.60 15.55
N ARG A 65 24.27 -6.06 16.46
CA ARG A 65 24.47 -6.59 17.82
C ARG A 65 24.38 -5.50 18.87
N GLY A 66 23.39 -5.57 19.73
CA GLY A 66 23.25 -4.76 20.92
C GLY A 66 23.18 -3.26 20.66
N LEU A 67 22.69 -2.81 19.46
CA LEU A 67 22.61 -1.40 19.13
C LEU A 67 21.65 -0.66 20.04
N SER A 68 22.12 0.49 20.58
CA SER A 68 21.31 1.37 21.40
C SER A 68 21.49 2.82 20.97
N LYS A 69 20.42 3.62 21.07
CA LYS A 69 20.43 5.05 20.73
C LYS A 69 19.46 5.84 21.58
N SER A 70 19.94 7.00 22.04
CA SER A 70 19.17 8.01 22.73
C SER A 70 19.53 9.41 22.21
N PHE A 71 18.61 10.36 22.33
CA PHE A 71 18.88 11.80 22.09
C PHE A 71 18.53 12.57 23.36
N GLY A 72 19.53 13.00 24.09
CA GLY A 72 19.35 13.65 25.40
C GLY A 72 18.58 12.72 26.35
N SER A 73 17.44 13.16 26.85
CA SER A 73 16.55 12.36 27.71
C SER A 73 15.63 11.40 26.96
N LYS A 74 15.55 11.52 25.64
CA LYS A 74 14.67 10.67 24.81
C LYS A 74 15.38 9.38 24.43
N HIS A 75 14.97 8.28 25.05
CA HIS A 75 15.42 6.94 24.68
C HIS A 75 14.64 6.43 23.47
N LEU A 76 15.33 5.95 22.43
CA LEU A 76 14.71 5.42 21.21
C LEU A 76 14.63 3.90 21.27
N PHE A 77 15.77 3.23 21.37
CA PHE A 77 15.86 1.77 21.46
C PHE A 77 17.14 1.34 22.20
N SER A 78 17.12 0.15 22.77
CA SER A 78 18.24 -0.46 23.47
C SER A 78 18.37 -1.92 23.13
N GLY A 79 19.63 -2.37 22.97
CA GLY A 79 19.93 -3.78 22.76
C GLY A 79 19.31 -4.39 21.50
N VAL A 80 19.20 -3.62 20.43
CA VAL A 80 18.64 -4.10 19.15
C VAL A 80 19.62 -5.11 18.51
N GLU A 81 19.12 -6.32 18.27
CA GLU A 81 19.87 -7.40 17.64
C GLU A 81 19.04 -8.05 16.52
N PHE A 82 19.63 -8.16 15.33
CA PHE A 82 19.05 -8.91 14.22
C PHE A 82 20.10 -9.21 13.15
N GLN A 83 19.80 -10.19 12.31
CA GLN A 83 20.60 -10.57 11.17
C GLN A 83 19.74 -10.55 9.89
N ILE A 84 20.29 -10.00 8.81
CA ILE A 84 19.69 -10.04 7.47
C ILE A 84 20.57 -10.90 6.57
N ARG A 85 19.94 -11.83 5.86
CA ARG A 85 20.57 -12.75 4.92
C ARG A 85 20.32 -12.30 3.49
N ARG A 86 21.07 -12.87 2.57
CA ARG A 86 20.91 -12.64 1.13
C ARG A 86 19.48 -12.95 0.70
N SER A 87 18.93 -12.07 -0.14
CA SER A 87 17.56 -12.12 -0.66
C SER A 87 16.47 -11.94 0.40
N ASP A 88 16.81 -11.60 1.66
CA ASP A 88 15.80 -11.21 2.65
C ASP A 88 15.13 -9.90 2.21
N ARG A 89 13.82 -9.86 2.32
CA ARG A 89 12.97 -8.67 2.17
C ARG A 89 12.41 -8.32 3.54
N ALA A 90 13.26 -7.67 4.37
CA ALA A 90 12.94 -7.37 5.76
C ALA A 90 12.23 -6.03 5.88
N PHE A 91 11.10 -6.00 6.59
CA PHE A 91 10.37 -4.78 6.89
C PHE A 91 10.48 -4.44 8.37
N LEU A 92 10.92 -3.21 8.65
CA LEU A 92 11.13 -2.70 10.00
C LEU A 92 9.87 -2.00 10.50
N LEU A 93 9.19 -2.61 11.45
CA LEU A 93 7.98 -2.09 12.09
C LEU A 93 8.25 -1.62 13.51
N GLY A 94 7.40 -0.77 14.03
CA GLY A 94 7.44 -0.27 15.40
C GLY A 94 6.68 1.04 15.55
N PRO A 95 6.43 1.48 16.79
CA PRO A 95 5.72 2.72 17.09
C PRO A 95 6.37 3.95 16.43
N ASN A 96 5.58 5.01 16.22
CA ASN A 96 6.13 6.27 15.74
C ASN A 96 7.11 6.84 16.77
N GLY A 97 8.28 7.27 16.27
CA GLY A 97 9.33 7.84 17.09
C GLY A 97 10.18 6.83 17.87
N CYS A 98 10.03 5.50 17.64
CA CYS A 98 10.91 4.48 18.23
C CYS A 98 12.31 4.43 17.63
N GLY A 99 12.59 5.20 16.56
CA GLY A 99 13.93 5.31 16.00
C GLY A 99 14.20 4.51 14.73
N LYS A 100 13.17 4.07 13.98
CA LYS A 100 13.35 3.32 12.71
C LYS A 100 14.26 4.04 11.72
N THR A 101 13.95 5.29 11.37
CA THR A 101 14.80 6.17 10.54
C THR A 101 16.19 6.37 11.12
N THR A 102 16.30 6.50 12.45
CA THR A 102 17.59 6.65 13.14
C THR A 102 18.43 5.39 13.02
N LEU A 103 17.82 4.22 13.11
CA LEU A 103 18.51 2.95 12.89
C LEU A 103 19.07 2.87 11.46
N LEU A 104 18.28 3.21 10.43
CA LEU A 104 18.77 3.25 9.06
C LEU A 104 19.92 4.26 8.90
N LYS A 105 19.82 5.44 9.52
CA LYS A 105 20.91 6.44 9.52
C LYS A 105 22.18 5.96 10.21
N ILE A 106 22.08 5.16 11.27
CA ILE A 106 23.23 4.50 11.91
C ILE A 106 23.86 3.52 10.93
N LEU A 107 23.07 2.67 10.27
CA LEU A 107 23.58 1.67 9.33
C LEU A 107 24.31 2.25 8.13
N ILE A 108 23.93 3.46 7.67
CA ILE A 108 24.63 4.17 6.58
C ILE A 108 25.74 5.09 7.09
N GLY A 109 26.01 5.11 8.41
CA GLY A 109 27.10 5.92 9.01
C GLY A 109 26.78 7.43 9.13
N LYS A 110 25.53 7.87 8.87
CA LYS A 110 25.10 9.27 9.07
C LYS A 110 24.90 9.64 10.54
N GLU A 111 24.63 8.63 11.39
CA GLU A 111 24.46 8.78 12.84
C GLU A 111 25.33 7.76 13.57
N LYS A 112 25.75 8.10 14.80
CA LYS A 112 26.52 7.17 15.65
C LYS A 112 25.59 6.48 16.65
N ALA A 113 25.75 5.18 16.83
CA ALA A 113 25.13 4.46 17.93
C ALA A 113 25.78 4.88 19.27
N ASP A 114 25.01 4.80 20.35
CA ASP A 114 25.55 5.03 21.71
C ASP A 114 26.29 3.79 22.21
N SER A 115 25.80 2.58 21.84
CA SER A 115 26.45 1.30 22.13
C SER A 115 26.08 0.25 21.08
N GLY A 116 26.77 -0.89 21.10
CA GLY A 116 26.61 -1.96 20.14
C GLY A 116 27.43 -1.77 18.87
N SER A 117 27.21 -2.66 17.90
CA SER A 117 27.93 -2.65 16.63
C SER A 117 27.09 -3.23 15.51
N TYR A 118 27.45 -2.92 14.28
CA TYR A 118 26.91 -3.57 13.09
C TYR A 118 28.01 -3.87 12.10
N LEU A 119 27.80 -4.88 11.27
CA LEU A 119 28.74 -5.31 10.25
C LEU A 119 27.98 -5.70 8.98
N PHE A 120 28.38 -5.11 7.86
CA PHE A 120 27.97 -5.57 6.55
C PHE A 120 28.87 -6.69 6.06
N GLY A 121 28.27 -7.67 5.36
CA GLY A 121 28.98 -8.78 4.75
C GLY A 121 29.88 -8.37 3.58
N ALA A 122 30.65 -9.33 3.08
CA ALA A 122 31.52 -9.10 1.93
C ALA A 122 30.70 -8.81 0.66
N GLY A 123 31.19 -7.89 -0.16
CA GLY A 123 30.57 -7.52 -1.42
C GLY A 123 29.28 -6.68 -1.31
N VAL A 124 28.93 -6.23 -0.09
CA VAL A 124 27.73 -5.42 0.13
C VAL A 124 27.95 -4.01 -0.39
N GLN A 125 27.06 -3.59 -1.29
CA GLN A 125 26.92 -2.21 -1.79
C GLN A 125 25.57 -1.67 -1.36
N VAL A 126 25.55 -0.71 -0.43
CA VAL A 126 24.33 -0.17 0.17
C VAL A 126 23.80 0.99 -0.64
N GLY A 127 22.54 0.89 -1.08
CA GLY A 127 21.76 2.00 -1.59
C GLY A 127 20.76 2.47 -0.53
N TYR A 128 20.68 3.78 -0.30
CA TYR A 128 19.78 4.36 0.70
C TYR A 128 18.80 5.33 0.07
N PHE A 129 17.51 5.09 0.32
CA PHE A 129 16.44 6.02 -0.01
C PHE A 129 15.99 6.75 1.24
N ASP A 130 16.18 8.07 1.23
CA ASP A 130 15.89 8.96 2.36
C ASP A 130 14.49 9.56 2.22
N GLN A 131 13.67 9.45 3.23
CA GLN A 131 12.35 10.09 3.29
C GLN A 131 12.43 11.62 3.03
N THR A 132 13.51 12.27 3.47
CA THR A 132 13.72 13.72 3.27
C THR A 132 14.25 14.09 1.91
N LEU A 133 14.59 13.12 1.05
CA LEU A 133 15.18 13.31 -0.27
C LEU A 133 16.45 14.17 -0.25
N SER A 134 17.18 14.17 0.87
CA SER A 134 18.37 14.98 1.09
C SER A 134 19.56 14.58 0.23
N SER A 135 19.46 13.48 -0.50
CA SER A 135 20.50 12.98 -1.42
C SER A 135 20.57 13.74 -2.74
N LEU A 136 19.59 14.58 -3.04
CA LEU A 136 19.52 15.39 -4.27
C LEU A 136 20.19 16.76 -4.08
N ASN A 137 20.95 17.20 -5.09
CA ASN A 137 21.53 18.53 -5.09
C ASN A 137 20.55 19.54 -5.73
N ASN A 138 19.94 20.39 -4.91
CA ASN A 138 18.95 21.36 -5.34
C ASN A 138 19.44 22.33 -6.44
N ASN A 139 20.74 22.56 -6.57
CA ASN A 139 21.32 23.45 -7.57
C ASN A 139 21.47 22.82 -8.96
N ASN A 140 21.44 21.49 -9.03
CA ASN A 140 21.54 20.77 -10.30
C ASN A 140 20.23 20.81 -11.06
N THR A 141 20.32 20.63 -12.39
CA THR A 141 19.16 20.23 -13.18
C THR A 141 18.88 18.73 -12.99
N VAL A 142 17.69 18.29 -13.36
CA VAL A 142 17.32 16.86 -13.35
C VAL A 142 18.30 16.04 -14.18
N LEU A 143 18.68 16.56 -15.36
CA LEU A 143 19.67 15.94 -16.25
C LEU A 143 21.04 15.84 -15.59
N ASP A 144 21.56 16.95 -15.05
CA ASP A 144 22.89 17.02 -14.45
C ASP A 144 23.01 16.11 -13.23
N GLU A 145 21.96 15.98 -12.43
CA GLU A 145 21.96 15.13 -11.24
C GLU A 145 22.26 13.66 -11.56
N ILE A 146 21.73 13.17 -12.66
CA ILE A 146 21.98 11.79 -13.12
C ILE A 146 23.28 11.71 -13.92
N TRP A 147 23.52 12.65 -14.84
CA TRP A 147 24.68 12.61 -15.71
C TRP A 147 26.00 12.80 -14.96
N ASN A 148 26.02 13.59 -13.90
CA ASN A 148 27.21 13.76 -13.06
C ASN A 148 27.65 12.48 -12.34
N LEU A 149 26.71 11.57 -12.08
CA LEU A 149 26.99 10.27 -11.44
C LEU A 149 27.45 9.22 -12.46
N HIS A 150 27.00 9.33 -13.72
CA HIS A 150 27.23 8.36 -14.78
C HIS A 150 27.76 9.07 -16.02
N ARG A 151 28.98 9.58 -15.93
CA ARG A 151 29.65 10.33 -17.00
C ARG A 151 29.99 9.49 -18.23
N ASP A 152 29.94 8.19 -18.11
CA ASP A 152 30.06 7.21 -19.19
C ASP A 152 28.78 7.10 -20.05
N PHE A 153 27.65 7.63 -19.55
CA PHE A 153 26.40 7.63 -20.30
C PHE A 153 26.35 8.79 -21.30
N THR A 154 25.80 8.51 -22.48
CA THR A 154 25.45 9.58 -23.42
C THR A 154 24.23 10.37 -22.90
N GLU A 155 24.13 11.64 -23.27
CA GLU A 155 22.97 12.47 -22.93
C GLU A 155 21.66 11.81 -23.38
N ALA A 156 21.64 11.21 -24.57
CA ALA A 156 20.47 10.50 -25.06
C ALA A 156 20.04 9.34 -24.15
N ARG A 157 21.01 8.58 -23.62
CA ARG A 157 20.73 7.51 -22.66
C ARG A 157 20.15 8.04 -21.36
N VAL A 158 20.72 9.11 -20.82
CA VAL A 158 20.21 9.74 -19.58
C VAL A 158 18.79 10.27 -19.79
N ARG A 159 18.51 10.93 -20.93
CA ARG A 159 17.16 11.40 -21.27
C ARG A 159 16.16 10.23 -21.43
N THR A 160 16.59 9.10 -21.99
CA THR A 160 15.74 7.90 -22.09
C THR A 160 15.37 7.37 -20.70
N LEU A 161 16.36 7.27 -19.78
CA LEU A 161 16.13 6.84 -18.40
C LEU A 161 15.21 7.81 -17.66
N LEU A 162 15.45 9.13 -17.78
CA LEU A 162 14.59 10.16 -17.19
C LEU A 162 13.17 10.10 -17.75
N GLY A 163 13.02 9.83 -19.05
CA GLY A 163 11.71 9.65 -19.69
C GLY A 163 10.93 8.47 -19.13
N GLN A 164 11.59 7.37 -18.72
CA GLN A 164 10.97 6.25 -18.02
C GLN A 164 10.42 6.65 -16.64
N PHE A 165 10.98 7.68 -16.03
CA PHE A 165 10.54 8.27 -14.76
C PHE A 165 9.64 9.50 -14.94
N LEU A 166 9.04 9.66 -16.13
CA LEU A 166 8.12 10.76 -16.48
C LEU A 166 8.76 12.15 -16.50
N PHE A 167 10.07 12.26 -16.64
CA PHE A 167 10.71 13.53 -16.95
C PHE A 167 10.83 13.67 -18.48
N CYS A 168 9.92 14.41 -19.09
CA CYS A 168 9.80 14.52 -20.54
C CYS A 168 10.18 15.93 -21.01
N ALA A 169 10.64 16.03 -22.26
CA ALA A 169 10.95 17.30 -22.93
C ALA A 169 11.78 18.29 -22.07
N ASP A 170 11.18 19.39 -21.68
CA ASP A 170 11.86 20.46 -20.92
C ASP A 170 12.00 20.18 -19.42
N ASP A 171 11.33 19.14 -18.91
CA ASP A 171 11.40 18.78 -17.48
C ASP A 171 12.83 18.42 -17.05
N VAL A 172 13.62 17.85 -17.97
CA VAL A 172 15.01 17.44 -17.69
C VAL A 172 15.93 18.63 -17.37
N PHE A 173 15.56 19.84 -17.80
CA PHE A 173 16.30 21.07 -17.54
C PHE A 173 15.83 21.84 -16.32
N LYS A 174 14.72 21.42 -15.69
CA LYS A 174 14.25 22.03 -14.44
C LYS A 174 15.28 21.84 -13.34
N LYS A 175 15.45 22.85 -12.52
CA LYS A 175 16.25 22.72 -11.29
C LYS A 175 15.52 21.86 -10.27
N ILE A 176 16.27 21.04 -9.55
CA ILE A 176 15.73 20.14 -8.53
C ILE A 176 14.98 20.90 -7.44
N GLU A 177 15.40 22.12 -7.09
CA GLU A 177 14.69 22.96 -6.11
C GLU A 177 13.24 23.25 -6.50
N THR A 178 12.92 23.32 -7.80
CA THR A 178 11.58 23.64 -8.33
C THR A 178 10.66 22.43 -8.46
N LEU A 179 11.18 21.22 -8.27
CA LEU A 179 10.42 19.98 -8.38
C LEU A 179 9.46 19.80 -7.21
N SER A 180 8.30 19.23 -7.49
CA SER A 180 7.37 18.72 -6.48
C SER A 180 7.98 17.57 -5.67
N GLY A 181 7.38 17.25 -4.51
CA GLY A 181 7.84 16.13 -3.68
C GLY A 181 7.83 14.79 -4.43
N GLY A 182 6.80 14.53 -5.23
CA GLY A 182 6.68 13.31 -6.06
C GLY A 182 7.74 13.23 -7.16
N GLU A 183 8.04 14.34 -7.85
CA GLU A 183 9.11 14.41 -8.85
C GLU A 183 10.48 14.16 -8.21
N LYS A 184 10.77 14.79 -7.06
CA LYS A 184 12.00 14.54 -6.31
C LYS A 184 12.13 13.08 -5.88
N ALA A 185 11.04 12.45 -5.44
CA ALA A 185 11.03 11.04 -5.07
C ALA A 185 11.35 10.14 -6.27
N ARG A 186 10.72 10.37 -7.43
CA ARG A 186 11.02 9.64 -8.67
C ARG A 186 12.48 9.79 -9.10
N LEU A 187 13.03 11.02 -9.06
CA LEU A 187 14.43 11.26 -9.39
C LEU A 187 15.38 10.54 -8.42
N SER A 188 15.07 10.56 -7.13
CA SER A 188 15.86 9.85 -6.11
C SER A 188 15.81 8.33 -6.29
N LEU A 189 14.67 7.79 -6.71
CA LEU A 189 14.53 6.37 -7.04
C LEU A 189 15.36 6.00 -8.27
N LEU A 190 15.31 6.80 -9.34
CA LEU A 190 16.18 6.58 -10.51
C LEU A 190 17.65 6.58 -10.11
N LYS A 191 18.08 7.55 -9.30
CA LYS A 191 19.45 7.63 -8.78
C LYS A 191 19.83 6.38 -7.99
N LEU A 192 18.94 5.87 -7.14
CA LEU A 192 19.14 4.64 -6.39
C LEU A 192 19.26 3.42 -7.30
N MET A 193 18.40 3.30 -8.32
CA MET A 193 18.44 2.18 -9.26
C MET A 193 19.72 2.13 -10.09
N LEU A 194 20.27 3.29 -10.41
CA LEU A 194 21.52 3.40 -11.16
C LEU A 194 22.78 3.21 -10.28
N SER A 195 22.63 3.18 -8.95
CA SER A 195 23.78 3.09 -8.04
C SER A 195 24.50 1.74 -8.03
N GLY A 196 23.92 0.70 -8.65
CA GLY A 196 24.46 -0.67 -8.61
C GLY A 196 24.37 -1.33 -7.22
N ALA A 197 23.56 -0.77 -6.32
CA ALA A 197 23.39 -1.31 -4.98
C ALA A 197 22.79 -2.71 -5.01
N ASN A 198 23.32 -3.61 -4.19
CA ASN A 198 22.81 -4.97 -3.99
C ASN A 198 22.08 -5.13 -2.63
N VAL A 199 22.13 -4.09 -1.79
CA VAL A 199 21.38 -4.00 -0.55
C VAL A 199 20.66 -2.65 -0.51
N LEU A 200 19.33 -2.66 -0.40
CA LEU A 200 18.53 -1.44 -0.33
C LEU A 200 18.07 -1.18 1.10
N LEU A 201 18.34 0.02 1.59
CA LEU A 201 17.77 0.56 2.82
C LEU A 201 16.77 1.65 2.43
N LEU A 202 15.47 1.39 2.63
CA LEU A 202 14.40 2.28 2.17
C LEU A 202 13.64 2.84 3.37
N ASP A 203 13.56 4.16 3.48
CA ASP A 203 12.82 4.86 4.54
C ASP A 203 11.55 5.50 3.97
N GLU A 204 10.39 4.87 4.23
CA GLU A 204 9.06 5.27 3.74
C GLU A 204 9.02 5.56 2.23
N PRO A 205 9.43 4.59 1.36
CA PRO A 205 9.63 4.86 -0.06
C PRO A 205 8.35 5.14 -0.84
N THR A 206 7.19 4.81 -0.30
CA THR A 206 5.87 5.05 -0.92
C THR A 206 5.31 6.44 -0.61
N ASN A 207 5.89 7.16 0.36
CA ASN A 207 5.44 8.50 0.70
C ASN A 207 5.73 9.48 -0.45
N HIS A 208 4.79 10.39 -0.68
CA HIS A 208 4.86 11.41 -1.73
C HIS A 208 4.78 10.88 -3.18
N LEU A 209 4.61 9.56 -3.39
CA LEU A 209 4.38 8.99 -4.71
C LEU A 209 2.89 8.99 -5.04
N ASP A 210 2.58 9.32 -6.29
CA ASP A 210 1.28 9.07 -6.89
C ASP A 210 1.04 7.56 -7.13
N ILE A 211 -0.19 7.17 -7.38
CA ILE A 211 -0.56 5.75 -7.53
C ILE A 211 0.27 5.05 -8.62
N PRO A 212 0.42 5.60 -9.86
CA PRO A 212 1.23 4.97 -10.89
C PRO A 212 2.70 4.81 -10.50
N SER A 213 3.30 5.81 -9.84
CA SER A 213 4.68 5.73 -9.37
C SER A 213 4.87 4.70 -8.26
N ARG A 214 3.88 4.56 -7.38
CA ARG A 214 3.89 3.52 -6.34
C ARG A 214 3.82 2.12 -6.94
N GLU A 215 2.90 1.87 -7.87
CA GLU A 215 2.75 0.57 -8.54
C GLU A 215 4.04 0.19 -9.29
N ALA A 216 4.66 1.14 -9.97
CA ALA A 216 5.92 0.92 -10.66
C ALA A 216 7.08 0.63 -9.70
N LEU A 217 7.17 1.34 -8.57
CA LEU A 217 8.14 1.04 -7.51
C LEU A 217 7.94 -0.36 -6.95
N GLU A 218 6.70 -0.75 -6.66
CA GLU A 218 6.36 -2.08 -6.16
C GLU A 218 6.80 -3.17 -7.14
N ALA A 219 6.50 -2.99 -8.43
CA ALA A 219 6.92 -3.93 -9.48
C ALA A 219 8.45 -4.05 -9.55
N ALA A 220 9.18 -2.91 -9.51
CA ALA A 220 10.63 -2.91 -9.53
C ALA A 220 11.26 -3.58 -8.30
N LEU A 221 10.69 -3.37 -7.11
CA LEU A 221 11.16 -4.01 -5.89
C LEU A 221 10.84 -5.50 -5.85
N LEU A 222 9.74 -5.95 -6.49
CA LEU A 222 9.45 -7.37 -6.68
C LEU A 222 10.49 -8.06 -7.57
N ASP A 223 10.95 -7.37 -8.61
CA ASP A 223 11.96 -7.87 -9.55
C ASP A 223 13.41 -7.73 -9.02
N PHE A 224 13.60 -6.91 -7.98
CA PHE A 224 14.93 -6.70 -7.40
C PHE A 224 15.50 -8.00 -6.81
N GLY A 225 16.59 -8.48 -7.40
CA GLY A 225 17.28 -9.70 -6.99
C GLY A 225 18.18 -9.60 -5.76
N GLY A 226 18.30 -8.41 -5.15
CA GLY A 226 19.13 -8.13 -3.99
C GLY A 226 18.40 -8.33 -2.66
N THR A 227 18.97 -7.76 -1.61
CA THR A 227 18.45 -7.78 -0.23
C THR A 227 17.89 -6.42 0.12
N MET A 228 16.81 -6.34 0.89
CA MET A 228 16.26 -5.05 1.30
C MET A 228 15.85 -5.02 2.77
N LEU A 229 16.05 -3.84 3.39
CA LEU A 229 15.51 -3.46 4.69
C LEU A 229 14.68 -2.20 4.51
N VAL A 230 13.39 -2.31 4.75
CA VAL A 230 12.40 -1.27 4.42
C VAL A 230 11.68 -0.82 5.68
N VAL A 231 11.60 0.47 5.90
CA VAL A 231 10.65 1.08 6.85
C VAL A 231 9.42 1.48 6.05
N SER A 232 8.27 0.96 6.41
CA SER A 232 6.98 1.39 5.84
C SER A 232 5.84 1.18 6.82
N HIS A 233 4.80 2.01 6.69
CA HIS A 233 3.53 1.87 7.42
C HIS A 233 2.40 1.35 6.51
N ASP A 234 2.66 1.17 5.24
CA ASP A 234 1.70 0.65 4.26
C ASP A 234 1.59 -0.88 4.36
N ARG A 235 0.48 -1.36 4.90
CA ARG A 235 0.24 -2.81 5.14
C ARG A 235 0.18 -3.60 3.84
N TYR A 236 -0.42 -3.01 2.79
CA TYR A 236 -0.50 -3.67 1.49
C TYR A 236 0.90 -3.85 0.89
N PHE A 237 1.70 -2.79 0.91
CA PHE A 237 3.09 -2.81 0.45
C PHE A 237 3.94 -3.84 1.22
N ILE A 238 3.78 -3.91 2.55
CA ILE A 238 4.47 -4.89 3.40
C ILE A 238 4.06 -6.32 3.01
N ASN A 239 2.76 -6.63 2.97
CA ASN A 239 2.27 -7.98 2.64
C ASN A 239 2.70 -8.43 1.24
N LYS A 240 2.79 -7.50 0.28
CA LYS A 240 3.16 -7.80 -1.11
C LYS A 240 4.64 -8.15 -1.28
N LEU A 241 5.51 -7.55 -0.48
CA LEU A 241 6.96 -7.61 -0.70
C LEU A 241 7.73 -8.36 0.38
N SER A 242 7.23 -8.40 1.63
CA SER A 242 8.02 -8.91 2.75
C SER A 242 8.19 -10.43 2.73
N THR A 243 9.40 -10.88 3.06
CA THR A 243 9.66 -12.26 3.50
C THR A 243 9.79 -12.34 5.02
N ARG A 244 10.06 -11.19 5.65
CA ARG A 244 10.30 -11.08 7.09
C ARG A 244 9.90 -9.71 7.62
N VAL A 245 9.36 -9.70 8.83
CA VAL A 245 9.07 -8.48 9.60
C VAL A 245 9.99 -8.42 10.81
N LEU A 246 10.64 -7.29 11.02
CA LEU A 246 11.42 -6.94 12.20
C LEU A 246 10.64 -5.93 13.02
N SER A 247 10.18 -6.31 14.20
CA SER A 247 9.48 -5.40 15.12
C SER A 247 10.48 -4.80 16.09
N ILE A 248 10.64 -3.46 16.03
CA ILE A 248 11.54 -2.73 16.93
C ILE A 248 10.75 -2.13 18.08
N GLY A 249 11.23 -2.35 19.31
CA GLY A 249 10.68 -1.79 20.54
C GLY A 249 11.73 -1.13 21.40
N MET A 250 11.32 -0.66 22.57
CA MET A 250 12.25 -0.03 23.54
C MET A 250 13.34 -0.97 24.02
N ASN A 251 13.09 -2.28 24.07
CA ASN A 251 13.96 -3.30 24.68
C ASN A 251 14.53 -4.29 23.65
N GLY A 252 14.63 -3.91 22.38
CA GLY A 252 15.22 -4.79 21.36
C GLY A 252 14.42 -4.89 20.09
N ALA A 253 14.75 -5.90 19.28
CA ALA A 253 14.04 -6.24 18.04
C ALA A 253 13.63 -7.70 18.07
N GLU A 254 12.44 -7.99 17.56
CA GLU A 254 11.93 -9.33 17.35
C GLU A 254 11.74 -9.59 15.85
N SER A 255 12.08 -10.80 15.40
CA SER A 255 11.98 -11.19 13.99
C SER A 255 10.83 -12.17 13.78
N PHE A 256 9.99 -11.89 12.78
CA PHE A 256 8.84 -12.69 12.39
C PHE A 256 8.98 -13.04 10.91
N GLU A 257 8.82 -14.31 10.57
CA GLU A 257 8.74 -14.75 9.17
C GLU A 257 7.35 -14.46 8.61
N GLY A 258 7.29 -14.04 7.34
CA GLY A 258 6.05 -13.70 6.65
C GLY A 258 5.77 -12.22 6.54
N GLY A 259 4.49 -11.88 6.24
CA GLY A 259 4.01 -10.53 6.01
C GLY A 259 3.50 -9.82 7.26
N TYR A 260 2.84 -8.68 7.02
CA TYR A 260 2.20 -7.91 8.09
C TYR A 260 1.10 -8.70 8.82
N ASP A 261 0.33 -9.49 8.07
CA ASP A 261 -0.79 -10.25 8.64
C ASP A 261 -0.30 -11.39 9.54
N ASP A 262 0.80 -12.06 9.14
CA ASP A 262 1.46 -13.09 9.97
C ASP A 262 2.01 -12.49 11.26
N TYR A 263 2.66 -11.33 11.16
CA TYR A 263 3.13 -10.58 12.32
C TYR A 263 1.97 -10.19 13.25
N ALA A 264 0.87 -9.64 12.70
CA ALA A 264 -0.28 -9.22 13.47
C ALA A 264 -0.96 -10.40 14.20
N ALA A 265 -1.06 -11.57 13.54
CA ALA A 265 -1.59 -12.79 14.14
C ALA A 265 -0.75 -13.26 15.32
N LYS A 266 0.59 -13.32 15.17
CA LYS A 266 1.50 -13.73 16.25
C LYS A 266 1.47 -12.79 17.45
N ILE A 267 1.40 -11.47 17.23
CA ILE A 267 1.26 -10.49 18.32
C ILE A 267 -0.07 -10.66 19.06
N ALA A 268 -1.14 -10.98 18.33
CA ALA A 268 -2.45 -11.24 18.94
C ALA A 268 -2.42 -12.50 19.82
N GLU A 269 -1.75 -13.57 19.38
CA GLU A 269 -1.55 -14.80 20.13
C GLU A 269 -0.69 -14.58 21.38
N GLN A 270 0.44 -13.90 21.28
CA GLN A 270 1.31 -13.55 22.41
C GLN A 270 0.61 -12.65 23.44
N GLY A 271 -0.29 -11.77 22.97
CA GLY A 271 -1.13 -10.96 23.84
C GLY A 271 -2.16 -11.76 24.65
N ALA A 272 -2.55 -12.95 24.14
CA ALA A 272 -3.49 -13.85 24.83
C ALA A 272 -2.81 -14.74 25.88
N GLU A 273 -1.52 -15.05 25.73
CA GLU A 273 -0.77 -15.96 26.64
C GLU A 273 -0.16 -15.33 27.89
N LYS A 274 -0.22 -14.01 28.08
CA LYS A 274 0.29 -13.40 29.29
C LYS A 274 -0.62 -13.70 30.49
N PRO A 275 -0.14 -14.38 31.55
CA PRO A 275 -0.94 -14.64 32.71
C PRO A 275 -1.38 -13.33 33.39
N LYS A 276 -2.66 -13.21 33.70
CA LYS A 276 -3.24 -12.09 34.42
C LYS A 276 -2.62 -11.99 35.81
N ALA A 277 -1.55 -11.21 35.95
CA ALA A 277 -1.15 -10.71 37.26
C ALA A 277 -2.24 -9.77 37.75
N ALA A 278 -2.85 -10.10 38.88
CA ALA A 278 -3.88 -9.33 39.52
C ALA A 278 -3.39 -7.89 39.74
N LYS A 279 -3.96 -6.91 39.01
CA LYS A 279 -3.84 -5.49 39.28
C LYS A 279 -5.13 -4.99 39.85
N THR A 280 -5.02 -4.40 41.04
CA THR A 280 -6.02 -3.64 41.78
C THR A 280 -6.74 -2.65 40.87
N MET A 281 -8.08 -2.72 40.89
CA MET A 281 -9.00 -1.88 40.14
C MET A 281 -8.82 -0.39 40.50
N GLY A 282 -8.25 0.38 39.57
CA GLY A 282 -8.36 1.85 39.55
C GLY A 282 -9.36 2.24 38.43
N LYS A 283 -10.08 3.36 38.66
CA LYS A 283 -11.17 3.89 37.79
C LYS A 283 -10.91 4.03 36.28
N GLY A 284 -9.73 3.73 35.75
CA GLY A 284 -9.40 3.74 34.30
C GLY A 284 -9.63 2.41 33.57
N GLY A 285 -10.07 1.34 34.25
CA GLY A 285 -10.23 0.00 33.65
C GLY A 285 -11.51 -0.17 32.83
N GLU A 286 -12.57 0.58 33.15
CA GLU A 286 -13.86 0.48 32.45
C GLU A 286 -13.81 1.17 31.07
N ASP A 287 -13.14 2.31 30.98
CA ASP A 287 -12.99 3.03 29.71
C ASP A 287 -12.11 2.26 28.72
N TYR A 288 -11.04 1.62 29.20
CA TYR A 288 -10.20 0.77 28.37
C TYR A 288 -10.93 -0.47 27.84
N LYS A 289 -11.76 -1.10 28.69
CA LYS A 289 -12.56 -2.27 28.32
C LYS A 289 -13.62 -1.91 27.29
N ARG A 290 -14.34 -0.80 27.47
CA ARG A 290 -15.32 -0.26 26.52
C ARG A 290 -14.68 0.05 25.17
N ARG A 291 -13.50 0.69 25.16
CA ARG A 291 -12.77 1.01 23.92
C ARG A 291 -12.36 -0.26 23.16
N LYS A 292 -11.85 -1.27 23.86
CA LYS A 292 -11.43 -2.55 23.24
C LYS A 292 -12.63 -3.35 22.72
N GLU A 293 -13.75 -3.37 23.43
CA GLU A 293 -14.99 -4.01 22.98
C GLU A 293 -15.52 -3.33 21.71
N ARG A 294 -15.52 -2.00 21.68
CA ARG A 294 -15.91 -1.20 20.53
C ARG A 294 -15.01 -1.43 19.31
N GLU A 295 -13.70 -1.45 19.46
CA GLU A 295 -12.77 -1.76 18.36
C GLU A 295 -12.99 -3.18 17.81
N SER A 296 -13.26 -4.14 18.69
CA SER A 296 -13.59 -5.51 18.28
C SER A 296 -14.90 -5.59 17.52
N GLU A 297 -15.92 -4.86 17.97
CA GLU A 297 -17.24 -4.80 17.33
C GLU A 297 -17.12 -4.11 15.96
N LEU A 298 -16.38 -3.00 15.85
CA LEU A 298 -16.11 -2.29 14.60
C LEU A 298 -15.45 -3.20 13.54
N ARG A 299 -14.46 -4.00 13.94
CA ARG A 299 -13.80 -4.95 13.05
C ARG A 299 -14.75 -6.04 12.55
N ARG A 300 -15.60 -6.58 13.45
CA ARG A 300 -16.60 -7.59 13.08
C ARG A 300 -17.63 -7.04 12.12
N THR A 301 -18.12 -5.84 12.36
CA THR A 301 -19.09 -5.15 11.50
C THR A 301 -18.48 -4.86 10.13
N THR A 302 -17.23 -4.36 10.07
CA THR A 302 -16.53 -4.12 8.80
C THR A 302 -16.33 -5.42 7.99
N THR A 303 -16.00 -6.53 8.66
CA THR A 303 -15.84 -7.83 7.98
C THR A 303 -17.20 -8.36 7.47
N ALA A 304 -18.27 -8.14 8.22
CA ALA A 304 -19.61 -8.53 7.82
C ALA A 304 -20.10 -7.72 6.61
N ILE A 305 -19.87 -6.40 6.60
CA ILE A 305 -20.15 -5.51 5.46
C ILE A 305 -19.47 -6.06 4.20
N LYS A 306 -18.16 -6.32 4.26
CA LYS A 306 -17.41 -6.85 3.12
C LYS A 306 -17.97 -8.16 2.57
N LYS A 307 -18.38 -9.07 3.45
CA LYS A 307 -19.03 -10.33 3.03
C LYS A 307 -20.39 -10.11 2.36
N CYS A 308 -21.19 -9.16 2.85
CA CYS A 308 -22.45 -8.78 2.19
C CYS A 308 -22.20 -8.20 0.81
N GLU A 309 -21.22 -7.31 0.66
CA GLU A 309 -20.84 -6.71 -0.63
C GLU A 309 -20.35 -7.76 -1.64
N GLU A 310 -19.49 -8.69 -1.22
CA GLU A 310 -19.03 -9.80 -2.05
C GLU A 310 -20.21 -10.66 -2.54
N ARG A 311 -21.15 -10.97 -1.65
CA ARG A 311 -22.32 -11.79 -2.00
C ARG A 311 -23.31 -11.05 -2.89
N ILE A 312 -23.55 -9.75 -2.67
CA ILE A 312 -24.37 -8.90 -3.56
C ILE A 312 -23.78 -8.88 -4.98
N ASN A 313 -22.47 -8.72 -5.12
CA ASN A 313 -21.79 -8.73 -6.42
C ASN A 313 -21.90 -10.10 -7.13
N GLU A 314 -21.86 -11.21 -6.38
CA GLU A 314 -22.09 -12.54 -6.94
C GLU A 314 -23.54 -12.68 -7.48
N LEU A 315 -24.53 -12.22 -6.71
CA LEU A 315 -25.93 -12.24 -7.11
C LEU A 315 -26.20 -11.37 -8.34
N ASP A 316 -25.57 -10.18 -8.42
CA ASP A 316 -25.63 -9.33 -9.61
C ASP A 316 -25.13 -10.07 -10.86
N GLY A 317 -24.03 -10.81 -10.73
CA GLY A 317 -23.50 -11.64 -11.81
C GLY A 317 -24.45 -12.78 -12.22
N LEU A 318 -25.12 -13.41 -11.28
CA LEU A 318 -26.11 -14.47 -11.53
C LEU A 318 -27.39 -13.91 -12.18
N ILE A 319 -27.90 -12.79 -11.68
CA ILE A 319 -29.06 -12.09 -12.24
C ILE A 319 -28.78 -11.66 -13.69
N ALA A 320 -27.59 -11.12 -13.96
CA ALA A 320 -27.20 -10.73 -15.31
C ALA A 320 -27.16 -11.93 -16.27
N LYS A 321 -26.59 -13.07 -15.87
CA LYS A 321 -26.54 -14.30 -16.66
C LYS A 321 -27.95 -14.87 -16.91
N THR A 322 -28.81 -14.88 -15.91
CA THR A 322 -30.17 -15.39 -16.05
C THR A 322 -31.00 -14.49 -17.00
N ASN A 323 -30.80 -13.18 -16.94
CA ASN A 323 -31.41 -12.24 -17.89
C ASN A 323 -30.89 -12.42 -19.33
N GLU A 324 -29.59 -12.71 -19.49
CA GLU A 324 -28.99 -12.99 -20.79
C GLU A 324 -29.57 -14.30 -21.37
N GLU A 325 -29.69 -15.36 -20.57
CA GLU A 325 -30.35 -16.61 -20.99
C GLU A 325 -31.79 -16.39 -21.41
N MET A 326 -32.56 -15.59 -20.66
CA MET A 326 -33.95 -15.25 -21.04
C MET A 326 -34.05 -14.49 -22.35
N SER A 327 -33.02 -13.76 -22.74
CA SER A 327 -32.98 -12.95 -23.97
C SER A 327 -32.62 -13.78 -25.20
N THR A 328 -32.24 -15.06 -25.05
CA THR A 328 -31.91 -15.93 -26.17
C THR A 328 -33.15 -16.35 -26.96
N PRO A 329 -33.09 -16.41 -28.31
CA PRO A 329 -34.26 -16.84 -29.13
C PRO A 329 -34.76 -18.25 -28.79
N GLU A 330 -33.86 -19.12 -28.31
CA GLU A 330 -34.15 -20.50 -27.94
C GLU A 330 -34.95 -20.57 -26.64
N ALA A 331 -34.57 -19.80 -25.62
CA ALA A 331 -35.31 -19.72 -24.35
C ALA A 331 -36.67 -19.03 -24.55
N ALA A 332 -36.73 -17.98 -25.37
CA ALA A 332 -37.97 -17.25 -25.64
C ALA A 332 -39.03 -18.11 -26.37
N ALA A 333 -38.66 -19.20 -27.06
CA ALA A 333 -39.57 -20.13 -27.72
C ALA A 333 -40.12 -21.21 -26.79
N ASP A 334 -39.50 -21.42 -25.61
CA ASP A 334 -39.93 -22.42 -24.61
C ASP A 334 -40.54 -21.75 -23.36
N TYR A 335 -41.86 -21.78 -23.30
CA TYR A 335 -42.62 -21.17 -22.21
C TYR A 335 -42.26 -21.78 -20.83
N ALA A 336 -41.98 -23.08 -20.76
CA ALA A 336 -41.62 -23.74 -19.49
C ALA A 336 -40.27 -23.23 -19.00
N ARG A 337 -39.31 -23.04 -19.89
CA ARG A 337 -37.98 -22.52 -19.58
C ARG A 337 -38.04 -21.06 -19.13
N VAL A 338 -38.84 -20.21 -19.79
CA VAL A 338 -39.07 -18.82 -19.38
C VAL A 338 -39.67 -18.74 -17.96
N MET A 339 -40.62 -19.59 -17.63
CA MET A 339 -41.18 -19.64 -16.27
C MET A 339 -40.17 -20.04 -15.22
N GLU A 340 -39.33 -21.05 -15.50
CA GLU A 340 -38.27 -21.49 -14.58
C GLU A 340 -37.24 -20.39 -14.34
N LEU A 341 -36.79 -19.71 -15.40
CA LEU A 341 -35.86 -18.60 -15.32
C LEU A 341 -36.45 -17.40 -14.57
N THR A 342 -37.76 -17.13 -14.76
CA THR A 342 -38.46 -16.05 -14.05
C THR A 342 -38.56 -16.34 -12.55
N GLU A 343 -38.85 -17.59 -12.17
CA GLU A 343 -38.90 -18.01 -10.76
C GLU A 343 -37.50 -17.91 -10.13
N THR A 344 -36.46 -18.30 -10.87
CA THR A 344 -35.06 -18.18 -10.43
C THR A 344 -34.67 -16.73 -10.22
N LEU A 345 -35.00 -15.84 -11.16
CA LEU A 345 -34.79 -14.39 -11.03
C LEU A 345 -35.51 -13.80 -9.82
N GLY A 346 -36.75 -14.24 -9.54
CA GLY A 346 -37.51 -13.85 -8.34
C GLY A 346 -36.72 -14.17 -7.07
N LYS A 347 -36.23 -15.41 -6.93
CA LYS A 347 -35.46 -15.86 -5.76
C LYS A 347 -34.14 -15.08 -5.60
N LEU A 348 -33.44 -14.86 -6.70
CA LEU A 348 -32.17 -14.10 -6.67
C LEU A 348 -32.40 -12.64 -6.25
N ASN A 349 -33.43 -11.99 -6.75
CA ASN A 349 -33.79 -10.62 -6.39
C ASN A 349 -34.26 -10.50 -4.93
N ASP A 350 -34.99 -11.51 -4.41
CA ASP A 350 -35.41 -11.52 -3.01
C ASP A 350 -34.20 -11.68 -2.08
N GLU A 351 -33.27 -12.61 -2.39
CA GLU A 351 -32.02 -12.78 -1.64
C GLU A 351 -31.16 -11.50 -1.68
N GLN A 352 -31.07 -10.85 -2.83
CA GLN A 352 -30.35 -9.59 -2.98
C GLN A 352 -30.96 -8.49 -2.13
N THR A 353 -32.29 -8.39 -2.10
CA THR A 353 -33.01 -7.38 -1.31
C THR A 353 -32.77 -7.57 0.18
N GLU A 354 -32.82 -8.83 0.67
CA GLU A 354 -32.50 -9.13 2.06
C GLU A 354 -31.06 -8.78 2.44
N LEU A 355 -30.11 -9.09 1.58
CA LEU A 355 -28.70 -8.74 1.81
C LEU A 355 -28.45 -7.23 1.79
N MET A 356 -29.15 -6.49 0.94
CA MET A 356 -29.07 -5.02 0.92
C MET A 356 -29.60 -4.41 2.22
N MET A 357 -30.69 -4.94 2.79
CA MET A 357 -31.20 -4.50 4.08
C MET A 357 -30.19 -4.80 5.20
N GLN A 358 -29.59 -5.98 5.20
CA GLN A 358 -28.56 -6.35 6.17
C GLN A 358 -27.32 -5.46 6.05
N TRP A 359 -26.90 -5.15 4.83
CA TRP A 359 -25.79 -4.24 4.56
C TRP A 359 -26.07 -2.83 5.11
N GLU A 360 -27.25 -2.29 4.88
CA GLU A 360 -27.67 -0.97 5.39
C GLU A 360 -27.69 -0.94 6.94
N GLU A 361 -28.17 -1.99 7.58
CA GLU A 361 -28.17 -2.12 9.05
C GLU A 361 -26.74 -2.17 9.61
N LEU A 362 -25.85 -2.91 8.96
CA LEU A 362 -24.44 -3.00 9.34
C LEU A 362 -23.69 -1.67 9.14
N GLU A 363 -23.95 -0.94 8.04
CA GLU A 363 -23.36 0.40 7.80
C GLU A 363 -23.87 1.41 8.82
N ASN A 364 -25.15 1.40 9.18
CA ASN A 364 -25.71 2.22 10.24
C ASN A 364 -25.07 1.90 11.59
N ARG A 365 -24.85 0.62 11.89
CA ARG A 365 -24.16 0.18 13.12
C ARG A 365 -22.71 0.63 13.16
N LYS A 366 -22.00 0.54 12.06
CA LYS A 366 -20.62 1.04 11.93
C LYS A 366 -20.56 2.56 12.16
N ALA A 367 -21.49 3.32 11.55
CA ALA A 367 -21.55 4.77 11.72
C ALA A 367 -21.82 5.18 13.18
N GLN A 368 -22.67 4.44 13.91
CA GLN A 368 -22.88 4.65 15.34
C GLN A 368 -21.62 4.39 16.15
N LEU A 369 -20.92 3.28 15.86
CA LEU A 369 -19.67 2.93 16.53
C LEU A 369 -18.55 3.95 16.21
N ASP A 370 -18.53 4.57 15.06
CA ASP A 370 -17.55 5.62 14.68
C ASP A 370 -17.92 7.00 15.29
N GLY A 371 -19.21 7.28 15.49
CA GLY A 371 -19.70 8.57 16.02
C GLY A 371 -19.59 8.76 17.52
N GLU A 372 -19.41 7.69 18.30
CA GLU A 372 -19.23 7.75 19.77
C GLU A 372 -17.77 8.04 20.18
N LYS A 373 -17.18 9.12 19.68
CA LYS A 373 -15.81 9.56 20.04
C LYS A 373 -15.79 10.32 21.35
#